data_8ea9f7df27a317fbdb856d087afdf9a9
#
_entry.id   8ea9f7df27a317fbdb856d087afdf9a9
#
_cell.length_a   1.000
_cell.length_b   1.000
_cell.length_c   1.000
_cell.angle_alpha   90.00
_cell.angle_beta   90.00
_cell.angle_gamma   90.00
#
_symmetry.space_group_name_H-M   'P 1'
#
loop_
_entity.id
_entity.type
_entity.pdbx_description
1 polymer ?
#
loop_
_entity_poly.entity_id
_entity_poly.type
_entity_poly.pdbx_seq_one_letter_code
_entity_poly.pdbx_strand_id
1 'polypeptide(L)'
;MTNPKILRTLAGVLLLVTSISARAQFLDSTTGLLQMPTAVMNPEGTFMITNNFLNYHTLSPIKWDGKHTFGYGFSVALWNRVEVAYVCTIMYGWRKEIIESADYEYYHFMNQDRHFSAKLLLLKEGDFGLNWLPSLAIGVSDLTSASGGGYETGVTENRNGYFNRYYAVATKHFQTGWGDVGTHLGYQFNRRKDIPINAPCAGVDWKPTWIQTDWLSMDLIAEFDSRTFNIGFIAALWNDHLEAMFDLQALKWVSFGLRYKMHLK
;
A
#
# COMPACT_ATOMS: atom_id res chain seq x y z
N MET A 1 -12.55 21.72 -43.44
CA MET A 1 -11.64 22.60 -42.70
C MET A 1 -12.04 22.56 -41.24
N THR A 2 -11.38 21.78 -40.45
CA THR A 2 -11.64 21.64 -39.00
C THR A 2 -10.99 22.81 -38.25
N ASN A 3 -11.80 23.52 -37.48
CA ASN A 3 -11.39 24.72 -36.76
C ASN A 3 -10.30 24.36 -35.73
N PRO A 4 -9.06 24.92 -35.81
CA PRO A 4 -7.96 24.56 -34.92
C PRO A 4 -8.20 24.89 -33.45
N LYS A 5 -9.20 25.74 -33.14
CA LYS A 5 -9.62 25.99 -31.76
C LYS A 5 -10.40 24.82 -31.17
N ILE A 6 -11.23 24.13 -31.94
CA ILE A 6 -12.00 22.95 -31.50
C ILE A 6 -11.05 21.79 -31.27
N LEU A 7 -10.03 21.61 -32.11
CA LEU A 7 -9.02 20.56 -31.93
C LEU A 7 -8.14 20.77 -30.66
N ARG A 8 -7.81 22.04 -30.36
CA ARG A 8 -7.08 22.39 -29.11
C ARG A 8 -7.93 22.22 -27.85
N THR A 9 -9.25 22.48 -27.94
CA THR A 9 -10.18 22.28 -26.82
C THR A 9 -10.45 20.79 -26.60
N LEU A 10 -10.57 19.99 -27.65
CA LEU A 10 -10.69 18.53 -27.58
C LEU A 10 -9.40 17.87 -27.08
N ALA A 11 -8.23 18.34 -27.53
CA ALA A 11 -6.94 17.88 -27.00
C ALA A 11 -6.76 18.27 -25.53
N GLY A 12 -7.22 19.47 -25.13
CA GLY A 12 -7.20 19.90 -23.71
C GLY A 12 -8.16 19.11 -22.82
N VAL A 13 -9.31 18.67 -23.33
CA VAL A 13 -10.26 17.81 -22.62
C VAL A 13 -9.79 16.35 -22.57
N LEU A 14 -9.08 15.88 -23.60
CA LEU A 14 -8.49 14.52 -23.62
C LEU A 14 -7.26 14.38 -22.72
N LEU A 15 -6.57 15.51 -22.41
CA LEU A 15 -5.45 15.55 -21.46
C LEU A 15 -5.89 15.64 -19.99
N LEU A 16 -7.18 15.81 -19.73
CA LEU A 16 -7.77 15.84 -18.38
C LEU A 16 -8.18 14.46 -17.84
N VAL A 17 -7.97 13.38 -18.59
CA VAL A 17 -7.95 12.04 -18.03
C VAL A 17 -6.55 11.80 -17.46
N THR A 18 -6.22 12.53 -16.40
CA THR A 18 -5.09 12.18 -15.56
C THR A 18 -5.39 10.80 -14.99
N SER A 19 -4.65 9.81 -15.46
CA SER A 19 -4.59 8.51 -14.84
C SER A 19 -4.18 8.74 -13.39
N ILE A 20 -5.16 8.68 -12.48
CA ILE A 20 -4.87 8.60 -11.04
C ILE A 20 -4.22 7.24 -10.86
N SER A 21 -2.90 7.23 -10.89
CA SER A 21 -2.13 6.02 -10.63
C SER A 21 -2.37 5.64 -9.18
N ALA A 22 -3.15 4.59 -8.97
CA ALA A 22 -3.38 4.05 -7.65
C ALA A 22 -2.16 3.25 -7.21
N ARG A 23 -1.70 3.46 -5.99
CA ARG A 23 -0.46 2.92 -5.45
C ARG A 23 -0.74 1.99 -4.29
N ALA A 24 0.05 0.94 -4.15
CA ALA A 24 -0.13 -0.01 -3.06
C ALA A 24 0.73 0.35 -1.85
N GLN A 25 0.28 -0.05 -0.68
CA GLN A 25 1.02 0.05 0.57
C GLN A 25 2.06 -1.07 0.68
N PHE A 26 3.13 -0.83 1.43
CA PHE A 26 4.16 -1.84 1.68
C PHE A 26 3.61 -3.11 2.35
N LEU A 27 2.69 -2.97 3.29
CA LEU A 27 2.23 -4.09 4.12
C LEU A 27 1.09 -4.89 3.49
N ASP A 28 0.15 -4.23 2.81
CA ASP A 28 -1.15 -4.84 2.47
C ASP A 28 -1.32 -5.18 1.01
N SER A 29 -0.43 -4.69 0.15
CA SER A 29 -0.55 -4.81 -1.32
C SER A 29 -1.85 -4.22 -1.91
N THR A 30 -2.63 -3.47 -1.13
CA THR A 30 -3.73 -2.62 -1.61
C THR A 30 -3.25 -1.21 -1.84
N THR A 31 -4.00 -0.39 -2.56
CA THR A 31 -3.60 1.01 -2.82
C THR A 31 -3.52 1.83 -1.54
N GLY A 32 -2.50 2.70 -1.45
CA GLY A 32 -2.21 3.56 -0.32
C GLY A 32 -1.02 4.47 -0.60
N LEU A 33 -0.51 5.15 0.42
CA LEU A 33 0.79 5.84 0.38
C LEU A 33 1.93 4.84 0.64
N LEU A 34 2.86 5.15 1.53
CA LEU A 34 3.94 4.21 1.90
C LEU A 34 3.41 3.13 2.86
N GLN A 35 2.96 3.53 4.03
CA GLN A 35 2.39 2.64 5.06
C GLN A 35 0.91 2.94 5.33
N MET A 36 0.47 4.16 5.03
CA MET A 36 -0.88 4.63 5.29
C MET A 36 -1.85 4.24 4.16
N PRO A 37 -3.07 3.74 4.48
CA PRO A 37 -4.10 3.52 3.49
C PRO A 37 -4.64 4.83 2.89
N THR A 38 -5.16 4.76 1.68
CA THR A 38 -5.87 5.87 1.01
C THR A 38 -7.21 5.40 0.44
N ALA A 39 -8.07 6.34 0.06
CA ALA A 39 -9.29 6.02 -0.68
C ALA A 39 -9.08 5.99 -2.22
N VAL A 40 -7.83 6.03 -2.69
CA VAL A 40 -7.50 5.81 -4.10
C VAL A 40 -7.66 4.33 -4.43
N MET A 41 -8.10 4.02 -5.65
CA MET A 41 -8.28 2.65 -6.14
C MET A 41 -7.52 2.46 -7.45
N ASN A 42 -6.98 1.27 -7.67
CA ASN A 42 -6.54 0.88 -9.01
C ASN A 42 -7.75 0.83 -9.98
N PRO A 43 -7.54 1.11 -11.27
CA PRO A 43 -8.56 0.89 -12.28
C PRO A 43 -9.12 -0.54 -12.26
N GLU A 44 -10.38 -0.71 -12.61
CA GLU A 44 -11.00 -2.03 -12.71
C GLU A 44 -10.23 -2.96 -13.64
N GLY A 45 -10.04 -4.20 -13.22
CA GLY A 45 -9.28 -5.19 -13.98
C GLY A 45 -7.76 -5.06 -13.81
N THR A 46 -7.26 -4.18 -12.94
CA THR A 46 -5.83 -4.15 -12.62
C THR A 46 -5.49 -5.33 -11.72
N PHE A 47 -4.55 -6.15 -12.18
CA PHE A 47 -3.85 -7.15 -11.38
C PHE A 47 -2.45 -6.64 -11.06
N MET A 48 -2.05 -6.69 -9.80
CA MET A 48 -0.76 -6.17 -9.35
C MET A 48 -0.01 -7.22 -8.55
N ILE A 49 1.27 -7.36 -8.85
CA ILE A 49 2.24 -8.17 -8.09
C ILE A 49 3.13 -7.22 -7.31
N THR A 50 3.39 -7.54 -6.04
CA THR A 50 4.21 -6.71 -5.15
C THR A 50 5.35 -7.51 -4.55
N ASN A 51 6.51 -6.87 -4.40
CA ASN A 51 7.66 -7.37 -3.66
C ASN A 51 8.24 -6.24 -2.82
N ASN A 52 8.33 -6.44 -1.51
CA ASN A 52 8.73 -5.40 -0.57
C ASN A 52 9.82 -5.91 0.37
N PHE A 53 10.80 -5.08 0.62
CA PHE A 53 11.75 -5.23 1.72
C PHE A 53 11.31 -4.34 2.88
N LEU A 54 11.09 -4.94 4.05
CA LEU A 54 10.67 -4.27 5.27
C LEU A 54 11.78 -4.32 6.31
N ASN A 55 12.17 -3.14 6.79
CA ASN A 55 13.16 -3.05 7.84
C ASN A 55 12.61 -3.63 9.16
N TYR A 56 13.39 -4.42 9.87
CA TYR A 56 12.96 -5.09 11.10
C TYR A 56 12.58 -4.11 12.22
N HIS A 57 13.15 -2.92 12.26
CA HIS A 57 12.81 -1.91 13.27
C HIS A 57 11.38 -1.39 13.16
N THR A 58 10.74 -1.59 12.02
CA THR A 58 9.38 -1.14 11.73
C THR A 58 8.34 -2.23 11.96
N LEU A 59 8.82 -3.43 12.28
CA LEU A 59 8.03 -4.63 12.53
C LEU A 59 7.96 -4.96 14.02
N SER A 60 7.14 -5.94 14.38
CA SER A 60 7.03 -6.39 15.76
C SER A 60 8.35 -6.94 16.30
N PRO A 61 8.90 -6.38 17.37
CA PRO A 61 10.14 -6.89 17.97
C PRO A 61 9.97 -8.30 18.55
N ILE A 62 8.75 -8.69 18.88
CA ILE A 62 8.48 -10.00 19.51
C ILE A 62 8.62 -11.14 18.52
N LYS A 63 8.14 -10.97 17.29
CA LYS A 63 8.17 -12.06 16.30
C LYS A 63 9.35 -11.98 15.37
N TRP A 64 9.74 -10.79 14.97
CA TRP A 64 10.73 -10.63 13.91
C TRP A 64 12.18 -10.67 14.43
N ASP A 65 12.36 -10.59 15.73
CA ASP A 65 13.64 -10.78 16.43
C ASP A 65 14.84 -10.20 15.68
N GLY A 66 14.71 -8.93 15.30
CA GLY A 66 15.76 -8.22 14.58
C GLY A 66 16.02 -8.67 13.14
N LYS A 67 15.10 -9.41 12.52
CA LYS A 67 15.26 -9.90 11.15
C LYS A 67 14.44 -9.12 10.15
N HIS A 68 15.07 -8.74 9.05
CA HIS A 68 14.40 -8.10 7.93
C HIS A 68 13.39 -9.05 7.29
N THR A 69 12.31 -8.48 6.79
CA THR A 69 11.22 -9.22 6.16
C THR A 69 11.10 -8.86 4.69
N PHE A 70 10.89 -9.87 3.86
CA PHE A 70 10.49 -9.72 2.48
C PHE A 70 9.02 -10.05 2.37
N GLY A 71 8.21 -9.07 1.92
CA GLY A 71 6.82 -9.27 1.59
C GLY A 71 6.64 -9.47 0.09
N TYR A 72 5.84 -10.44 -0.30
CA TYR A 72 5.41 -10.62 -1.68
C TYR A 72 3.91 -10.93 -1.71
N GLY A 73 3.26 -10.47 -2.74
CA GLY A 73 1.82 -10.64 -2.82
C GLY A 73 1.26 -10.23 -4.17
N PHE A 74 -0.04 -10.36 -4.27
CA PHE A 74 -0.79 -9.89 -5.42
C PHE A 74 -2.12 -9.29 -4.98
N SER A 75 -2.63 -8.38 -5.80
CA SER A 75 -3.96 -7.81 -5.61
C SER A 75 -4.71 -7.69 -6.93
N VAL A 76 -6.01 -7.55 -6.81
CA VAL A 76 -6.91 -7.32 -7.93
C VAL A 76 -7.91 -6.24 -7.59
N ALA A 77 -8.15 -5.34 -8.55
CA ALA A 77 -9.17 -4.30 -8.47
C ALA A 77 -10.41 -4.71 -9.24
N LEU A 78 -11.57 -4.65 -8.58
CA LEU A 78 -12.85 -5.11 -9.09
C LEU A 78 -13.90 -3.99 -8.99
N TRP A 79 -14.74 -3.87 -10.04
CA TRP A 79 -15.90 -2.97 -10.07
C TRP A 79 -15.60 -1.50 -9.77
N ASN A 80 -14.34 -1.06 -9.95
CA ASN A 80 -13.85 0.27 -9.54
C ASN A 80 -14.14 0.63 -8.07
N ARG A 81 -14.44 -0.36 -7.22
CA ARG A 81 -14.89 -0.15 -5.83
C ARG A 81 -14.24 -1.08 -4.81
N VAL A 82 -13.66 -2.18 -5.25
CA VAL A 82 -13.12 -3.22 -4.36
C VAL A 82 -11.70 -3.57 -4.76
N GLU A 83 -10.80 -3.61 -3.81
CA GLU A 83 -9.49 -4.25 -3.94
C GLU A 83 -9.37 -5.40 -2.96
N VAL A 84 -8.85 -6.52 -3.43
CA VAL A 84 -8.53 -7.69 -2.60
C VAL A 84 -7.07 -8.05 -2.85
N ALA A 85 -6.33 -8.32 -1.79
CA ALA A 85 -4.94 -8.72 -1.86
C ALA A 85 -4.66 -9.97 -1.01
N TYR A 86 -3.68 -10.73 -1.46
CA TYR A 86 -3.06 -11.81 -0.70
C TYR A 86 -1.57 -11.53 -0.57
N VAL A 87 -1.07 -11.58 0.65
CA VAL A 87 0.32 -11.25 0.98
C VAL A 87 0.95 -12.38 1.77
N CYS A 88 2.17 -12.72 1.39
CA CYS A 88 3.04 -13.60 2.14
C CYS A 88 4.27 -12.85 2.60
N THR A 89 4.76 -13.15 3.78
CA THR A 89 6.01 -12.61 4.28
C THR A 89 7.00 -13.74 4.58
N ILE A 90 8.26 -13.52 4.25
CA ILE A 90 9.37 -14.41 4.54
C ILE A 90 10.49 -13.63 5.22
N MET A 91 11.22 -14.28 6.08
CA MET A 91 12.45 -13.75 6.65
C MET A 91 13.62 -14.70 6.37
N TYR A 92 14.82 -14.13 6.30
CA TYR A 92 16.04 -14.91 6.30
C TYR A 92 16.57 -14.99 7.73
N GLY A 93 16.62 -16.19 8.28
CA GLY A 93 16.94 -16.36 9.68
C GLY A 93 17.59 -17.68 10.03
N TRP A 94 18.07 -17.71 11.25
CA TRP A 94 18.67 -18.87 11.86
C TRP A 94 17.62 -19.85 12.36
N ARG A 95 17.77 -21.11 12.05
CA ARG A 95 16.93 -22.19 12.58
C ARG A 95 17.79 -23.28 13.18
N LYS A 96 17.40 -23.73 14.35
CA LYS A 96 17.93 -24.92 14.98
C LYS A 96 16.92 -26.05 14.84
N GLU A 97 17.32 -27.14 14.26
CA GLU A 97 16.52 -28.37 14.18
C GLU A 97 17.27 -29.49 14.89
N ILE A 98 16.53 -30.29 15.67
CA ILE A 98 17.05 -31.51 16.28
C ILE A 98 16.56 -32.67 15.40
N ILE A 99 17.47 -33.29 14.68
CA ILE A 99 17.19 -34.44 13.82
C ILE A 99 18.05 -35.59 14.32
N GLU A 100 17.43 -36.71 14.69
CA GLU A 100 18.13 -37.92 15.14
C GLU A 100 19.19 -37.68 16.24
N SER A 101 18.86 -36.82 17.23
CA SER A 101 19.74 -36.46 18.35
C SER A 101 20.94 -35.57 17.97
N ALA A 102 21.02 -35.08 16.77
CA ALA A 102 22.02 -34.08 16.37
C ALA A 102 21.36 -32.69 16.20
N ASP A 103 22.03 -31.67 16.67
CA ASP A 103 21.62 -30.27 16.48
C ASP A 103 22.14 -29.78 15.12
N TYR A 104 21.21 -29.44 14.23
CA TYR A 104 21.53 -28.80 12.97
C TYR A 104 21.16 -27.31 13.05
N GLU A 105 22.13 -26.47 12.79
CA GLU A 105 21.95 -25.02 12.77
C GLU A 105 22.25 -24.51 11.36
N TYR A 106 21.30 -23.79 10.75
CA TYR A 106 21.47 -23.25 9.40
C TYR A 106 20.62 -22.00 9.17
N TYR A 107 21.08 -21.16 8.23
CA TYR A 107 20.34 -20.02 7.76
C TYR A 107 19.49 -20.40 6.57
N HIS A 108 18.20 -20.05 6.60
CA HIS A 108 17.32 -20.23 5.46
C HIS A 108 16.18 -19.21 5.47
N PHE A 109 15.47 -19.13 4.33
CA PHE A 109 14.23 -18.40 4.25
C PHE A 109 13.11 -19.14 4.98
N MET A 110 12.43 -18.45 5.87
CA MET A 110 11.29 -18.97 6.62
C MET A 110 10.06 -18.19 6.28
N ASN A 111 8.93 -18.86 6.08
CA ASN A 111 7.64 -18.23 5.96
C ASN A 111 7.24 -17.67 7.34
N GLN A 112 6.87 -16.40 7.39
CA GLN A 112 6.50 -15.73 8.62
C GLN A 112 4.99 -15.61 8.78
N ASP A 113 4.30 -15.11 7.76
CA ASP A 113 2.88 -14.85 7.79
C ASP A 113 2.26 -14.86 6.40
N ARG A 114 0.95 -15.11 6.34
CA ARG A 114 0.13 -15.04 5.15
C ARG A 114 -1.19 -14.40 5.54
N HIS A 115 -1.58 -13.37 4.81
CA HIS A 115 -2.81 -12.70 5.12
C HIS A 115 -3.54 -12.19 3.88
N PHE A 116 -4.82 -11.93 4.06
CA PHE A 116 -5.67 -11.26 3.09
C PHE A 116 -5.91 -9.83 3.53
N SER A 117 -5.97 -8.94 2.55
CA SER A 117 -6.40 -7.56 2.73
C SER A 117 -7.55 -7.26 1.78
N ALA A 118 -8.47 -6.42 2.22
CA ALA A 118 -9.58 -5.95 1.40
C ALA A 118 -9.85 -4.48 1.66
N LYS A 119 -10.19 -3.76 0.60
CA LYS A 119 -10.59 -2.35 0.64
C LYS A 119 -11.83 -2.13 -0.18
N LEU A 120 -12.78 -1.37 0.36
CA LEU A 120 -14.02 -0.97 -0.27
C LEU A 120 -14.11 0.55 -0.35
N LEU A 121 -14.24 1.07 -1.57
CA LEU A 121 -14.51 2.47 -1.85
C LEU A 121 -16.02 2.74 -1.69
N LEU A 122 -16.38 3.48 -0.68
CA LEU A 122 -17.77 3.86 -0.39
C LEU A 122 -18.23 5.04 -1.24
N LEU A 123 -17.38 6.07 -1.34
CA LEU A 123 -17.59 7.27 -2.15
C LEU A 123 -16.37 7.53 -3.01
N LYS A 124 -16.58 7.96 -4.22
CA LYS A 124 -15.52 8.41 -5.13
C LYS A 124 -15.56 9.95 -5.21
N GLU A 125 -14.41 10.57 -5.31
CA GLU A 125 -14.29 12.01 -5.56
C GLU A 125 -15.05 12.40 -6.82
N GLY A 126 -15.89 13.43 -6.70
CA GLY A 126 -16.78 13.87 -7.78
C GLY A 126 -18.10 13.09 -7.90
N ASP A 127 -18.35 12.05 -7.06
CA ASP A 127 -19.66 11.41 -7.00
C ASP A 127 -20.76 12.46 -6.76
N PHE A 128 -21.93 12.24 -7.33
CA PHE A 128 -23.09 13.14 -7.28
C PHE A 128 -22.86 14.53 -7.93
N GLY A 129 -21.78 14.71 -8.71
CA GLY A 129 -21.42 16.00 -9.31
C GLY A 129 -20.87 17.02 -8.29
N LEU A 130 -20.48 16.58 -7.09
CA LEU A 130 -19.99 17.42 -6.01
C LEU A 130 -18.45 17.42 -5.97
N ASN A 131 -17.82 18.37 -6.64
CA ASN A 131 -16.36 18.44 -6.75
C ASN A 131 -15.62 18.63 -5.40
N TRP A 132 -16.33 19.07 -4.37
CA TRP A 132 -15.75 19.22 -3.02
C TRP A 132 -15.73 17.90 -2.23
N LEU A 133 -16.50 16.91 -2.64
CA LEU A 133 -16.65 15.64 -1.94
C LEU A 133 -15.33 14.83 -2.02
N PRO A 134 -14.75 14.38 -0.91
CA PRO A 134 -13.61 13.48 -0.93
C PRO A 134 -14.02 12.04 -1.29
N SER A 135 -13.08 11.26 -1.77
CA SER A 135 -13.25 9.80 -1.78
C SER A 135 -13.23 9.26 -0.35
N LEU A 136 -14.07 8.26 -0.04
CA LEU A 136 -14.11 7.58 1.25
C LEU A 136 -13.93 6.07 1.05
N ALA A 137 -13.04 5.46 1.79
CA ALA A 137 -12.84 4.02 1.79
C ALA A 137 -12.74 3.45 3.21
N ILE A 138 -13.12 2.19 3.32
CA ILE A 138 -12.86 1.36 4.48
C ILE A 138 -12.07 0.14 4.06
N GLY A 139 -11.31 -0.42 4.97
CA GLY A 139 -10.57 -1.63 4.67
C GLY A 139 -10.11 -2.40 5.90
N VAL A 140 -9.66 -3.60 5.61
CA VAL A 140 -9.17 -4.54 6.62
C VAL A 140 -7.97 -5.30 6.06
N SER A 141 -7.02 -5.56 6.92
CA SER A 141 -5.86 -6.38 6.64
C SER A 141 -5.71 -7.42 7.73
N ASP A 142 -5.28 -8.61 7.36
CA ASP A 142 -4.92 -9.71 8.25
C ASP A 142 -6.02 -10.05 9.26
N LEU A 143 -7.23 -10.28 8.76
CA LEU A 143 -8.40 -10.60 9.59
C LEU A 143 -8.34 -12.03 10.15
N THR A 144 -7.76 -12.96 9.39
CA THR A 144 -7.92 -14.41 9.61
C THR A 144 -6.61 -15.17 9.42
N SER A 145 -5.44 -14.61 9.79
CA SER A 145 -4.23 -15.42 9.72
C SER A 145 -4.22 -16.53 10.78
N ALA A 146 -3.87 -17.74 10.33
CA ALA A 146 -3.69 -18.90 11.21
C ALA A 146 -2.22 -19.20 11.40
N SER A 147 -1.75 -19.39 12.61
CA SER A 147 -0.41 -19.84 12.92
C SER A 147 -0.40 -21.26 13.47
N GLY A 148 0.46 -22.10 12.92
CA GLY A 148 0.92 -23.32 13.58
C GLY A 148 -0.12 -24.41 13.78
N GLY A 149 -0.91 -24.75 12.79
CA GLY A 149 -1.68 -26.01 12.73
C GLY A 149 -3.05 -26.02 13.38
N GLY A 150 -3.56 -24.88 13.80
CA GLY A 150 -4.94 -24.72 14.30
C GLY A 150 -5.62 -23.53 13.65
N TYR A 151 -6.88 -23.69 13.27
CA TYR A 151 -7.73 -22.57 12.87
C TYR A 151 -8.15 -21.80 14.13
N GLU A 152 -7.31 -20.96 14.64
CA GLU A 152 -7.73 -19.97 15.60
C GLU A 152 -8.19 -18.73 14.84
N THR A 153 -9.49 -18.55 14.76
CA THR A 153 -10.05 -17.29 14.25
C THR A 153 -9.88 -16.21 15.29
N GLY A 154 -9.10 -15.21 14.95
CA GLY A 154 -8.91 -14.06 15.81
C GLY A 154 -7.45 -13.69 16.02
N VAL A 155 -7.26 -12.48 16.51
CA VAL A 155 -5.96 -11.91 16.84
C VAL A 155 -5.61 -12.32 18.25
N THR A 156 -4.61 -13.15 18.43
CA THR A 156 -4.05 -13.48 19.76
C THR A 156 -2.74 -12.70 19.99
N GLU A 157 -2.41 -12.49 21.26
CA GLU A 157 -1.27 -11.65 21.66
C GLU A 157 0.08 -12.06 21.03
N ASN A 158 0.24 -13.34 20.67
CA ASN A 158 1.54 -13.88 20.32
C ASN A 158 1.61 -14.72 19.05
N ARG A 159 0.53 -14.89 18.28
CA ARG A 159 0.54 -15.91 17.22
C ARG A 159 -0.04 -15.52 15.87
N ASN A 160 -1.09 -14.68 15.79
CA ASN A 160 -1.79 -14.41 14.54
C ASN A 160 -2.05 -12.93 14.33
N GLY A 161 -2.28 -12.53 13.10
CA GLY A 161 -2.71 -11.19 12.76
C GLY A 161 -1.64 -10.13 12.92
N TYR A 162 -0.38 -10.44 12.54
CA TYR A 162 0.72 -9.48 12.66
C TYR A 162 0.50 -8.19 11.90
N PHE A 163 -0.18 -8.27 10.77
CA PHE A 163 -0.53 -7.15 9.95
C PHE A 163 -1.99 -6.75 10.13
N ASN A 164 -2.63 -7.23 11.23
CA ASN A 164 -4.01 -6.89 11.52
C ASN A 164 -4.22 -5.39 11.62
N ARG A 165 -5.11 -4.89 10.78
CA ARG A 165 -5.44 -3.49 10.69
C ARG A 165 -6.85 -3.31 10.13
N TYR A 166 -7.61 -2.41 10.74
CA TYR A 166 -8.87 -1.88 10.25
C TYR A 166 -8.72 -0.40 10.04
N TYR A 167 -9.32 0.14 9.00
CA TYR A 167 -9.21 1.56 8.73
C TYR A 167 -10.44 2.14 8.03
N ALA A 168 -10.63 3.44 8.23
CA ALA A 168 -11.45 4.29 7.41
C ALA A 168 -10.63 5.51 6.98
N VAL A 169 -10.72 5.91 5.72
CA VAL A 169 -9.89 6.98 5.17
C VAL A 169 -10.64 7.81 4.15
N ALA A 170 -10.40 9.13 4.20
CA ALA A 170 -10.83 10.09 3.20
C ALA A 170 -9.62 10.56 2.38
N THR A 171 -9.81 10.77 1.08
CA THR A 171 -8.79 11.26 0.15
C THR A 171 -9.37 12.36 -0.72
N LYS A 172 -8.61 13.46 -0.87
CA LYS A 172 -8.98 14.57 -1.75
C LYS A 172 -7.77 15.05 -2.54
N HIS A 173 -7.96 15.18 -3.87
CA HIS A 173 -6.93 15.69 -4.77
C HIS A 173 -7.19 17.14 -5.17
N PHE A 174 -6.10 17.89 -5.32
CA PHE A 174 -6.09 19.28 -5.73
C PHE A 174 -5.11 19.49 -6.87
N GLN A 175 -5.64 19.89 -8.02
CA GLN A 175 -4.80 20.28 -9.15
C GLN A 175 -4.23 21.67 -8.91
N THR A 176 -2.92 21.79 -8.89
CA THR A 176 -2.20 23.06 -8.71
C THR A 176 -1.35 23.37 -9.95
N GLY A 177 -0.89 24.60 -10.09
CA GLY A 177 0.04 24.97 -11.16
C GLY A 177 1.39 24.25 -11.09
N TRP A 178 1.73 23.63 -9.96
CA TRP A 178 3.00 22.93 -9.73
C TRP A 178 2.86 21.40 -9.71
N GLY A 179 1.64 20.90 -9.84
CA GLY A 179 1.37 19.47 -9.85
C GLY A 179 0.07 19.11 -9.13
N ASP A 180 -0.17 17.83 -9.05
CA ASP A 180 -1.30 17.26 -8.33
C ASP A 180 -0.90 16.99 -6.88
N VAL A 181 -1.74 17.43 -5.93
CA VAL A 181 -1.54 17.24 -4.49
C VAL A 181 -2.68 16.40 -3.96
N GLY A 182 -2.38 15.20 -3.48
CA GLY A 182 -3.30 14.36 -2.72
C GLY A 182 -3.21 14.64 -1.23
N THR A 183 -4.34 14.73 -0.56
CA THR A 183 -4.44 14.83 0.91
C THR A 183 -5.26 13.68 1.45
N HIS A 184 -4.78 13.05 2.51
CA HIS A 184 -5.35 11.84 3.07
C HIS A 184 -5.50 12.00 4.57
N LEU A 185 -6.67 11.64 5.08
CA LEU A 185 -6.97 11.66 6.50
C LEU A 185 -7.77 10.41 6.86
N GLY A 186 -7.38 9.73 7.90
CA GLY A 186 -8.06 8.51 8.31
C GLY A 186 -7.88 8.17 9.77
N TYR A 187 -8.43 7.05 10.12
CA TYR A 187 -8.28 6.44 11.41
C TYR A 187 -8.00 4.96 11.25
N GLN A 188 -7.03 4.46 12.00
CA GLN A 188 -6.63 3.06 11.97
C GLN A 188 -6.71 2.47 13.36
N PHE A 189 -7.11 1.20 13.44
CA PHE A 189 -7.03 0.45 14.68
C PHE A 189 -6.70 -1.02 14.40
N ASN A 190 -6.14 -1.69 15.40
CA ASN A 190 -5.96 -3.13 15.38
C ASN A 190 -6.29 -3.74 16.75
N ARG A 191 -6.24 -5.07 16.82
CA ARG A 191 -6.50 -5.83 18.07
C ARG A 191 -5.20 -6.28 18.74
N ARG A 192 -4.07 -5.82 18.25
CA ARG A 192 -2.76 -6.24 18.75
C ARG A 192 -2.36 -5.44 19.96
N LYS A 193 -1.72 -6.12 20.93
CA LYS A 193 -1.16 -5.48 22.12
C LYS A 193 0.34 -5.17 21.97
N ASP A 194 1.04 -5.96 21.16
CA ASP A 194 2.49 -5.80 20.93
C ASP A 194 2.83 -4.67 19.96
N ILE A 195 1.93 -4.40 18.99
CA ILE A 195 2.03 -3.27 18.06
C ILE A 195 0.65 -2.60 17.97
N PRO A 196 0.24 -1.89 19.01
CA PRO A 196 -1.08 -1.30 19.01
C PRO A 196 -1.18 -0.18 17.96
N ILE A 197 -2.30 -0.17 17.23
CA ILE A 197 -2.74 0.92 16.39
C ILE A 197 -4.14 1.29 16.86
N ASN A 198 -4.33 2.52 17.28
CA ASN A 198 -5.63 3.07 17.64
C ASN A 198 -5.50 4.60 17.59
N ALA A 199 -5.31 5.15 16.39
CA ALA A 199 -4.95 6.55 16.21
C ALA A 199 -5.34 7.06 14.82
N PRO A 200 -5.48 8.40 14.65
CA PRO A 200 -5.60 8.99 13.34
C PRO A 200 -4.33 8.77 12.52
N CYS A 201 -4.50 8.78 11.20
CA CYS A 201 -3.42 8.83 10.24
C CYS A 201 -3.66 9.98 9.27
N ALA A 202 -2.60 10.59 8.77
CA ALA A 202 -2.68 11.67 7.81
C ALA A 202 -1.48 11.62 6.85
N GLY A 203 -1.69 12.02 5.61
CA GLY A 203 -0.62 12.04 4.63
C GLY A 203 -0.90 12.98 3.48
N VAL A 204 0.17 13.32 2.79
CA VAL A 204 0.14 14.13 1.58
C VAL A 204 1.04 13.46 0.55
N ASP A 205 0.56 13.39 -0.66
CA ASP A 205 1.38 13.07 -1.82
C ASP A 205 1.39 14.24 -2.80
N TRP A 206 2.49 14.41 -3.50
CA TRP A 206 2.67 15.46 -4.48
C TRP A 206 3.32 14.91 -5.74
N LYS A 207 2.64 15.10 -6.88
CA LYS A 207 3.09 14.78 -8.23
C LYS A 207 3.56 16.06 -8.92
N PRO A 208 4.84 16.44 -8.82
CA PRO A 208 5.34 17.65 -9.45
C PRO A 208 5.28 17.54 -10.99
N THR A 209 4.78 18.59 -11.65
CA THR A 209 4.60 18.59 -13.12
C THR A 209 5.89 18.38 -13.89
N TRP A 210 7.04 18.86 -13.38
CA TRP A 210 8.34 18.77 -14.07
C TRP A 210 9.00 17.38 -14.07
N ILE A 211 8.49 16.44 -13.25
CA ILE A 211 8.98 15.03 -13.22
C ILE A 211 8.03 14.12 -14.01
N GLN A 212 6.82 14.60 -14.34
CA GLN A 212 5.85 13.80 -15.08
C GLN A 212 6.23 13.78 -16.58
N THR A 213 6.57 12.59 -17.08
CA THR A 213 6.85 12.32 -18.48
C THR A 213 6.07 11.12 -18.96
N ASP A 214 6.05 10.85 -20.26
CA ASP A 214 5.31 9.69 -20.82
C ASP A 214 5.82 8.34 -20.29
N TRP A 215 7.04 8.26 -19.79
CA TRP A 215 7.64 7.01 -19.33
C TRP A 215 7.96 6.97 -17.83
N LEU A 216 7.97 8.12 -17.16
CA LEU A 216 8.25 8.25 -15.72
C LEU A 216 7.26 9.22 -15.07
N SER A 217 6.64 8.78 -13.99
CA SER A 217 5.94 9.65 -13.06
C SER A 217 6.46 9.43 -11.64
N MET A 218 6.54 10.48 -10.84
CA MET A 218 7.01 10.38 -9.44
C MET A 218 6.06 11.09 -8.50
N ASP A 219 5.82 10.46 -7.36
CA ASP A 219 5.11 11.00 -6.21
C ASP A 219 6.04 11.13 -5.04
N LEU A 220 6.10 12.32 -4.50
CA LEU A 220 6.75 12.60 -3.23
C LEU A 220 5.73 12.50 -2.10
N ILE A 221 6.05 11.76 -1.05
CA ILE A 221 5.11 11.39 0.00
C ILE A 221 5.65 11.77 1.35
N ALA A 222 4.77 12.34 2.17
CA ALA A 222 4.97 12.53 3.60
C ALA A 222 3.71 12.04 4.34
N GLU A 223 3.87 11.17 5.32
CA GLU A 223 2.73 10.59 6.04
C GLU A 223 3.01 10.37 7.52
N PHE A 224 1.94 10.36 8.30
CA PHE A 224 1.88 9.80 9.65
C PHE A 224 0.95 8.59 9.62
N ASP A 225 1.49 7.40 9.78
CA ASP A 225 0.79 6.11 9.61
C ASP A 225 0.07 5.62 10.88
N SER A 226 -0.28 6.50 11.81
CA SER A 226 -0.78 6.24 13.17
C SER A 226 0.29 5.84 14.19
N ARG A 227 1.52 5.61 13.77
CA ARG A 227 2.65 5.23 14.66
C ARG A 227 3.87 6.10 14.43
N THR A 228 4.28 6.25 13.19
CA THR A 228 5.51 6.92 12.80
C THR A 228 5.29 7.93 11.69
N PHE A 229 6.15 8.93 11.66
CA PHE A 229 6.22 9.86 10.55
C PHE A 229 7.20 9.31 9.51
N ASN A 230 6.74 9.18 8.27
CA ASN A 230 7.49 8.59 7.17
C ASN A 230 7.56 9.56 6.00
N ILE A 231 8.65 9.52 5.27
CA ILE A 231 8.80 10.24 3.99
C ILE A 231 9.35 9.29 2.93
N GLY A 232 9.02 9.52 1.70
CA GLY A 232 9.51 8.70 0.61
C GLY A 232 8.95 9.11 -0.73
N PHE A 233 9.05 8.21 -1.68
CA PHE A 233 8.51 8.42 -3.01
C PHE A 233 8.05 7.11 -3.65
N ILE A 234 7.22 7.25 -4.66
CA ILE A 234 6.86 6.18 -5.59
C ILE A 234 7.15 6.67 -7.00
N ALA A 235 8.01 5.95 -7.71
CA ALA A 235 8.32 6.20 -9.12
C ALA A 235 7.62 5.15 -9.98
N ALA A 236 6.74 5.60 -10.87
CA ALA A 236 6.03 4.74 -11.81
C ALA A 236 6.64 4.87 -13.21
N LEU A 237 6.88 3.74 -13.85
CA LEU A 237 7.52 3.59 -15.15
C LEU A 237 6.57 2.89 -16.12
N TRP A 238 6.79 3.13 -17.44
CA TRP A 238 6.05 2.47 -18.52
C TRP A 238 4.53 2.58 -18.37
N ASN A 239 4.03 3.80 -18.31
CA ASN A 239 2.58 4.04 -18.14
C ASN A 239 1.99 3.31 -16.93
N ASP A 240 2.67 3.37 -15.78
CA ASP A 240 2.24 2.79 -14.51
C ASP A 240 2.33 1.24 -14.41
N HIS A 241 2.99 0.58 -15.38
CA HIS A 241 3.15 -0.87 -15.29
C HIS A 241 4.20 -1.30 -14.25
N LEU A 242 5.25 -0.53 -14.04
CA LEU A 242 6.28 -0.82 -13.03
C LEU A 242 6.39 0.33 -12.04
N GLU A 243 6.28 0.04 -10.76
CA GLU A 243 6.51 1.03 -9.70
C GLU A 243 7.67 0.61 -8.80
N ALA A 244 8.53 1.58 -8.49
CA ALA A 244 9.53 1.48 -7.45
C ALA A 244 9.15 2.37 -6.27
N MET A 245 9.22 1.84 -5.06
CA MET A 245 8.92 2.57 -3.82
C MET A 245 10.15 2.69 -2.95
N PHE A 246 10.27 3.82 -2.31
CA PHE A 246 11.24 4.08 -1.27
C PHE A 246 10.54 4.71 -0.06
N ASP A 247 10.84 4.21 1.13
CA ASP A 247 10.28 4.66 2.40
C ASP A 247 11.38 4.82 3.44
N LEU A 248 11.45 6.00 4.03
CA LEU A 248 12.26 6.30 5.20
C LEU A 248 11.36 6.37 6.43
N GLN A 249 11.09 5.21 7.02
CA GLN A 249 10.20 5.07 8.18
C GLN A 249 10.82 5.68 9.44
N ALA A 250 10.00 6.40 10.19
CA ALA A 250 10.41 7.17 11.37
C ALA A 250 11.61 8.11 11.08
N LEU A 251 11.77 8.55 9.81
CA LEU A 251 12.91 9.33 9.31
C LEU A 251 14.28 8.67 9.54
N LYS A 252 14.32 7.36 9.68
CA LYS A 252 15.53 6.62 10.09
C LYS A 252 15.71 5.28 9.38
N TRP A 253 14.65 4.53 9.16
CA TRP A 253 14.74 3.14 8.71
C TRP A 253 14.26 2.99 7.28
N VAL A 254 15.14 2.47 6.42
CA VAL A 254 14.86 2.32 4.99
C VAL A 254 14.07 1.04 4.74
N SER A 255 12.99 1.16 3.99
CA SER A 255 12.27 0.08 3.32
C SER A 255 12.11 0.44 1.83
N PHE A 256 11.98 -0.57 0.98
CA PHE A 256 11.77 -0.37 -0.45
C PHE A 256 10.92 -1.47 -1.05
N GLY A 257 10.31 -1.20 -2.19
CA GLY A 257 9.46 -2.16 -2.87
C GLY A 257 9.44 -1.98 -4.38
N LEU A 258 9.05 -3.05 -5.05
CA LEU A 258 8.78 -3.08 -6.49
C LEU A 258 7.39 -3.65 -6.72
N ARG A 259 6.70 -3.12 -7.73
CA ARG A 259 5.37 -3.57 -8.14
C ARG A 259 5.28 -3.64 -9.63
N TYR A 260 4.55 -4.62 -10.07
CA TYR A 260 4.20 -4.75 -11.48
C TYR A 260 2.68 -4.81 -11.62
N LYS A 261 2.13 -3.96 -12.49
CA LYS A 261 0.70 -3.86 -12.77
C LYS A 261 0.39 -4.34 -14.18
N MET A 262 -0.64 -5.15 -14.28
CA MET A 262 -1.25 -5.57 -15.54
C MET A 262 -2.68 -5.05 -15.60
N HIS A 263 -2.99 -4.29 -16.62
CA HIS A 263 -4.35 -3.79 -16.88
C HIS A 263 -5.02 -4.76 -17.84
N LEU A 264 -5.97 -5.56 -17.32
CA LEU A 264 -6.63 -6.65 -18.04
C LEU A 264 -7.86 -6.17 -18.84
N LYS A 265 -8.20 -4.89 -18.73
CA LYS A 265 -9.28 -4.22 -19.48
C LYS A 265 -8.75 -2.97 -20.16
#